data_2f732dc94ae9d29e31d51c228c416eae
#
_entry.id   2f732dc94ae9d29e31d51c228c416eae
#
_cell.length_a   1.000
_cell.length_b   1.000
_cell.length_c   1.000
_cell.angle_alpha   90.00
_cell.angle_beta   90.00
_cell.angle_gamma   90.00
#
_symmetry.space_group_name_H-M   'P 1'
#
loop_
_entity.id
_entity.type
_entity.pdbx_description
1 polymer ?
#
loop_
_entity_poly.entity_id
_entity_poly.type
_entity_poly.pdbx_seq_one_letter_code
_entity_poly.pdbx_strand_id
1 'polypeptide(L)'
;MTIPLVPKLLRAHLRELAINESRIDGRQRWEGRELDVESGVLPRAEGSARVRMGDTIVFAGAKFQIMQPYSDRPNQGGLMCSAEVRPVAGRHWEAGPPSPESIELGRVVDRGIRESGCID
;
A
#
# COMPACT_ATOMS: atom_id res chain seq x y z
N MET A 1 6.86 -8.61 14.46
CA MET A 1 5.49 -8.65 13.90
C MET A 1 4.52 -9.02 15.02
N THR A 2 3.86 -8.01 15.61
CA THR A 2 2.87 -8.26 16.66
C THR A 2 1.57 -8.65 15.99
N ILE A 3 1.22 -9.92 16.00
CA ILE A 3 -0.08 -10.38 15.49
C ILE A 3 -1.16 -9.71 16.35
N PRO A 4 -2.03 -8.87 15.77
CA PRO A 4 -3.06 -8.22 16.55
C PRO A 4 -3.95 -9.29 17.21
N LEU A 5 -4.07 -9.20 18.53
CA LEU A 5 -4.88 -10.14 19.31
C LEU A 5 -6.35 -9.89 18.97
N VAL A 6 -6.94 -10.74 18.15
CA VAL A 6 -8.36 -10.64 17.83
C VAL A 6 -9.16 -11.09 19.05
N PRO A 7 -9.98 -10.20 19.65
CA PRO A 7 -10.82 -10.56 20.80
C PRO A 7 -11.68 -11.80 20.52
N LYS A 8 -11.88 -12.65 21.53
CA LYS A 8 -12.65 -13.90 21.36
C LYS A 8 -14.05 -13.68 20.78
N LEU A 9 -14.73 -12.61 21.23
CA LEU A 9 -16.05 -12.23 20.74
C LEU A 9 -16.04 -11.85 19.27
N LEU A 10 -15.05 -11.04 18.85
CA LEU A 10 -14.91 -10.67 17.44
C LEU A 10 -14.59 -11.89 16.56
N ARG A 11 -13.77 -12.82 17.06
CA ARG A 11 -13.47 -14.06 16.35
C ARG A 11 -14.70 -14.95 16.17
N ALA A 12 -15.55 -15.06 17.21
CA ALA A 12 -16.81 -15.80 17.12
C ALA A 12 -17.76 -15.17 16.10
N HIS A 13 -17.91 -13.85 16.15
CA HIS A 13 -18.73 -13.09 15.21
C HIS A 13 -18.23 -13.22 13.76
N LEU A 14 -16.91 -13.08 13.52
CA LEU A 14 -16.34 -13.28 12.18
C LEU A 14 -16.58 -14.70 11.65
N ARG A 15 -16.53 -15.71 12.52
CA ARG A 15 -16.83 -17.10 12.12
C ARG A 15 -18.29 -17.27 11.73
N GLU A 16 -19.21 -16.68 12.46
CA GLU A 16 -20.64 -16.70 12.15
C GLU A 16 -20.93 -15.99 10.83
N LEU A 17 -20.37 -14.82 10.62
CA LEU A 17 -20.46 -14.10 9.33
C LEU A 17 -19.91 -14.93 8.17
N ALA A 18 -18.78 -15.60 8.35
CA ALA A 18 -18.18 -16.45 7.33
C ALA A 18 -19.06 -17.65 6.98
N ILE A 19 -19.76 -18.24 7.95
CA ILE A 19 -20.73 -19.32 7.72
C ILE A 19 -21.93 -18.81 6.91
N ASN A 20 -22.38 -17.59 7.19
CA ASN A 20 -23.49 -16.94 6.49
C ASN A 20 -23.06 -16.25 5.18
N GLU A 21 -21.85 -16.53 4.69
CA GLU A 21 -21.25 -15.96 3.46
C GLU A 21 -21.26 -14.42 3.40
N SER A 22 -21.31 -13.78 4.57
CA SER A 22 -21.31 -12.34 4.73
C SER A 22 -19.97 -11.83 5.32
N ARG A 23 -19.67 -10.57 5.10
CA ARG A 23 -18.51 -9.87 5.67
C ARG A 23 -18.96 -8.88 6.75
N ILE A 24 -18.00 -8.43 7.58
CA ILE A 24 -18.27 -7.50 8.69
C ILE A 24 -18.82 -6.14 8.21
N ASP A 25 -18.54 -5.75 6.97
CA ASP A 25 -19.01 -4.53 6.33
C ASP A 25 -20.31 -4.73 5.51
N GLY A 26 -20.96 -5.88 5.66
CA GLY A 26 -22.22 -6.20 5.00
C GLY A 26 -22.11 -6.66 3.54
N ARG A 27 -20.91 -6.64 2.96
CA ARG A 27 -20.70 -7.18 1.60
C ARG A 27 -20.83 -8.69 1.57
N GLN A 28 -21.19 -9.20 0.40
CA GLN A 28 -21.20 -10.63 0.16
C GLN A 28 -19.77 -11.20 0.05
N ARG A 29 -19.62 -12.50 0.13
CA ARG A 29 -18.34 -13.21 0.14
C ARG A 29 -17.42 -12.83 -1.03
N TRP A 30 -17.97 -12.70 -2.23
CA TRP A 30 -17.23 -12.44 -3.46
C TRP A 30 -17.24 -10.98 -3.91
N GLU A 31 -17.93 -10.12 -3.17
CA GLU A 31 -18.05 -8.72 -3.50
C GLU A 31 -16.76 -7.98 -3.12
N GLY A 32 -16.07 -7.39 -4.12
CA GLY A 32 -14.93 -6.52 -3.92
C GLY A 32 -15.33 -5.17 -3.33
N ARG A 33 -14.39 -4.43 -2.79
CA ARG A 33 -14.60 -3.01 -2.51
C ARG A 33 -14.59 -2.25 -3.83
N GLU A 34 -15.38 -1.19 -3.90
CA GLU A 34 -15.34 -0.26 -5.03
C GLU A 34 -13.93 0.31 -5.17
N LEU A 35 -13.41 0.26 -6.39
CA LEU A 35 -12.08 0.74 -6.74
C LEU A 35 -12.21 1.93 -7.69
N ASP A 36 -11.67 3.06 -7.27
CA ASP A 36 -11.55 4.28 -8.08
C ASP A 36 -10.08 4.65 -8.24
N VAL A 37 -9.67 4.96 -9.48
CA VAL A 37 -8.28 5.31 -9.82
C VAL A 37 -8.27 6.61 -10.62
N GLU A 38 -7.56 7.58 -10.09
CA GLU A 38 -7.35 8.88 -10.72
C GLU A 38 -5.87 9.13 -10.93
N SER A 39 -5.47 9.48 -12.14
CA SER A 39 -4.08 9.79 -12.49
C SER A 39 -3.82 11.29 -12.55
N GLY A 40 -2.57 11.71 -12.40
CA GLY A 40 -2.16 13.11 -12.54
C GLY A 40 -2.56 14.03 -11.38
N VAL A 41 -2.78 13.48 -10.19
CA VAL A 41 -3.29 14.22 -9.02
C VAL A 41 -2.26 15.07 -8.30
N LEU A 42 -0.96 14.82 -8.51
CA LEU A 42 0.13 15.55 -7.86
C LEU A 42 0.91 16.35 -8.90
N PRO A 43 0.73 17.68 -8.98
CA PRO A 43 1.31 18.49 -10.05
C PRO A 43 2.83 18.63 -10.02
N ARG A 44 3.50 18.23 -8.93
CA ARG A 44 4.96 18.26 -8.78
C ARG A 44 5.63 16.90 -8.98
N ALA A 45 4.87 15.87 -9.33
CA ALA A 45 5.38 14.54 -9.65
C ALA A 45 5.31 14.31 -11.15
N GLU A 46 6.32 13.65 -11.73
CA GLU A 46 6.35 13.32 -13.16
C GLU A 46 5.27 12.29 -13.51
N GLY A 47 4.90 11.44 -12.54
CA GLY A 47 3.74 10.56 -12.60
C GLY A 47 3.07 10.49 -11.23
N SER A 48 1.75 10.44 -11.19
CA SER A 48 1.03 10.29 -9.94
C SER A 48 -0.34 9.65 -10.11
N ALA A 49 -0.79 9.00 -9.05
CA ALA A 49 -2.12 8.43 -8.98
C ALA A 49 -2.70 8.54 -7.57
N ARG A 50 -4.01 8.65 -7.50
CA ARG A 50 -4.82 8.44 -6.30
C ARG A 50 -5.64 7.18 -6.52
N VAL A 51 -5.55 6.26 -5.60
CA VAL A 51 -6.37 5.03 -5.61
C VAL A 51 -7.24 5.04 -4.37
N ARG A 52 -8.53 4.87 -4.56
CA ARG A 52 -9.51 4.68 -3.49
C ARG A 52 -10.07 3.28 -3.58
N MET A 53 -10.05 2.55 -2.47
CA MET A 53 -10.66 1.24 -2.32
C MET A 53 -11.57 1.25 -1.09
N GLY A 54 -12.84 1.47 -1.28
CA GLY A 54 -13.77 1.77 -0.18
C GLY A 54 -13.33 3.05 0.56
N ASP A 55 -13.04 2.94 1.84
CA ASP A 55 -12.56 4.07 2.68
C ASP A 55 -11.05 4.22 2.71
N THR A 56 -10.32 3.30 2.09
CA THR A 56 -8.85 3.37 2.01
C THR A 56 -8.44 4.22 0.81
N ILE A 57 -7.60 5.22 1.06
CA ILE A 57 -7.06 6.10 0.02
C ILE A 57 -5.54 6.02 0.04
N VAL A 58 -4.95 5.82 -1.13
CA VAL A 58 -3.51 5.82 -1.34
C VAL A 58 -3.14 6.84 -2.40
N PHE A 59 -2.13 7.64 -2.12
CA PHE A 59 -1.48 8.51 -3.10
C PHE A 59 -0.14 7.92 -3.49
N ALA A 60 0.13 7.81 -4.76
CA ALA A 60 1.42 7.43 -5.31
C ALA A 60 1.98 8.56 -6.17
N GLY A 61 3.29 8.80 -6.06
CA GLY A 61 4.00 9.77 -6.88
C GLY A 61 5.31 9.17 -7.35
N ALA A 62 5.63 9.35 -8.62
CA ALA A 62 6.91 8.99 -9.22
C ALA A 62 7.72 10.24 -9.51
N LYS A 63 9.01 10.18 -9.19
CA LYS A 63 9.99 11.23 -9.48
C LYS A 63 11.15 10.63 -10.27
N PHE A 64 11.61 11.33 -11.28
CA PHE A 64 12.82 10.97 -12.02
C PHE A 64 14.02 11.77 -11.52
N GLN A 65 15.14 11.09 -11.38
CA GLN A 65 16.40 11.71 -11.02
C GLN A 65 17.52 11.07 -11.83
N ILE A 66 18.43 11.92 -12.34
CA ILE A 66 19.65 11.43 -12.98
C ILE A 66 20.62 11.03 -11.88
N MET A 67 21.14 9.81 -11.97
CA MET A 67 22.13 9.29 -11.04
C MET A 67 23.27 8.58 -11.79
N GLN A 68 24.41 8.48 -11.15
CA GLN A 68 25.49 7.65 -11.66
C GLN A 68 25.15 6.18 -11.38
N PRO A 69 25.13 5.32 -12.41
CA PRO A 69 24.83 3.90 -12.21
C PRO A 69 25.92 3.22 -11.37
N TYR A 70 25.57 2.08 -10.81
CA TYR A 70 26.53 1.24 -10.10
C TYR A 70 27.59 0.70 -11.06
N SER A 71 28.85 0.62 -10.60
CA SER A 71 30.01 0.19 -11.43
C SER A 71 29.88 -1.24 -11.96
N ASP A 72 29.16 -2.12 -11.24
CA ASP A 72 28.87 -3.49 -11.62
C ASP A 72 27.70 -3.63 -12.60
N ARG A 73 26.88 -2.56 -12.75
CA ARG A 73 25.70 -2.53 -13.61
C ARG A 73 25.54 -1.18 -14.31
N PRO A 74 26.49 -0.81 -15.20
CA PRO A 74 26.54 0.53 -15.78
C PRO A 74 25.36 0.84 -16.74
N ASN A 75 24.64 -0.17 -17.20
CA ASN A 75 23.53 -0.04 -18.13
C ASN A 75 22.15 -0.16 -17.43
N GLN A 76 22.09 -0.17 -16.10
CA GLN A 76 20.85 -0.28 -15.35
C GLN A 76 20.58 0.96 -14.53
N GLY A 77 19.34 1.42 -14.54
CA GLY A 77 18.87 2.47 -13.66
C GLY A 77 18.67 2.00 -12.22
N GLY A 78 18.33 2.92 -11.34
CA GLY A 78 18.00 2.64 -9.95
C GLY A 78 16.51 2.90 -9.67
N LEU A 79 15.84 1.96 -9.05
CA LEU A 79 14.50 2.16 -8.49
C LEU A 79 14.61 2.28 -6.97
N MET A 80 14.01 3.32 -6.42
CA MET A 80 13.81 3.47 -4.98
C MET A 80 12.34 3.65 -4.69
N CYS A 81 11.78 2.80 -3.86
CA CYS A 81 10.39 2.87 -3.44
C CYS A 81 10.29 2.98 -1.92
N SER A 82 9.46 3.89 -1.45
CA SER A 82 9.15 4.05 -0.04
C SER A 82 7.65 4.20 0.15
N ALA A 83 7.16 3.80 1.31
CA ALA A 83 5.78 4.01 1.71
C ALA A 83 5.72 4.71 3.05
N GLU A 84 4.78 5.63 3.20
CA GLU A 84 4.53 6.34 4.44
C GLU A 84 3.05 6.24 4.80
N VAL A 85 2.78 5.94 6.06
CA VAL A 85 1.43 6.03 6.61
C VAL A 85 1.36 7.27 7.50
N ARG A 86 0.43 8.16 7.20
CA ARG A 86 0.28 9.45 7.89
C ARG A 86 -0.74 9.36 9.03
N PRO A 87 -0.67 10.24 10.03
CA PRO A 87 -1.62 10.27 11.15
C PRO A 87 -3.09 10.35 10.75
N VAL A 88 -3.39 10.91 9.58
CA VAL A 88 -4.74 10.94 9.01
C VAL A 88 -5.31 9.55 8.71
N ALA A 89 -4.45 8.54 8.55
CA ALA A 89 -4.86 7.17 8.28
C ALA A 89 -5.37 6.41 9.51
N GLY A 90 -5.07 6.88 10.71
CA GLY A 90 -5.54 6.24 11.95
C GLY A 90 -4.86 6.78 13.20
N ARG A 91 -5.51 6.59 14.34
CA ARG A 91 -5.05 7.14 15.64
C ARG A 91 -3.71 6.60 16.14
N HIS A 92 -3.30 5.44 15.65
CA HIS A 92 -2.04 4.78 16.05
C HIS A 92 -0.85 5.13 15.16
N TRP A 93 -1.08 5.95 14.14
CA TRP A 93 -0.01 6.43 13.26
C TRP A 93 0.47 7.81 13.72
N GLU A 94 1.75 7.92 14.03
CA GLU A 94 2.38 9.14 14.50
C GLU A 94 3.22 9.79 13.38
N ALA A 95 3.38 11.11 13.47
CA ALA A 95 4.30 11.82 12.61
C ALA A 95 5.73 11.57 13.09
N GLY A 96 6.61 11.14 12.21
CA GLY A 96 8.00 10.86 12.57
C GLY A 96 8.70 9.95 11.57
N PRO A 97 9.76 9.27 11.98
CA PRO A 97 10.43 8.30 11.15
C PRO A 97 9.48 7.15 10.76
N PRO A 98 9.69 6.52 9.59
CA PRO A 98 8.82 5.45 9.13
C PRO A 98 8.71 4.31 10.15
N SER A 99 7.49 3.85 10.39
CA SER A 99 7.25 2.68 11.24
C SER A 99 7.77 1.40 10.55
N PRO A 100 8.03 0.31 11.32
CA PRO A 100 8.40 -0.97 10.73
C PRO A 100 7.41 -1.47 9.68
N GLU A 101 6.12 -1.24 9.89
CA GLU A 101 5.06 -1.62 8.96
C GLU A 101 5.13 -0.81 7.65
N SER A 102 5.43 0.49 7.74
CA SER A 102 5.62 1.35 6.55
C SER A 102 6.84 0.91 5.74
N ILE A 103 7.93 0.54 6.42
CA ILE A 103 9.15 0.02 5.76
C ILE A 103 8.85 -1.30 5.07
N GLU A 104 8.13 -2.21 5.73
CA GLU A 104 7.73 -3.49 5.16
C GLU A 104 6.85 -3.30 3.92
N LEU A 105 5.84 -2.42 4.01
CA LEU A 105 4.99 -2.08 2.89
C LEU A 105 5.80 -1.53 1.70
N GLY A 106 6.70 -0.59 1.93
CA GLY A 106 7.57 -0.04 0.90
C GLY A 106 8.41 -1.11 0.22
N ARG A 107 8.96 -2.05 0.98
CA ARG A 107 9.74 -3.18 0.45
C ARG A 107 8.91 -4.16 -0.39
N VAL A 108 7.69 -4.45 0.03
CA VAL A 108 6.78 -5.33 -0.72
C VAL A 108 6.41 -4.69 -2.06
N VAL A 109 6.10 -3.39 -2.07
CA VAL A 109 5.80 -2.65 -3.30
C VAL A 109 7.02 -2.57 -4.22
N ASP A 110 8.20 -2.18 -3.67
CA ASP A 110 9.46 -2.13 -4.43
C ASP A 110 9.77 -3.46 -5.11
N ARG A 111 9.65 -4.55 -4.36
CA ARG A 111 9.92 -5.89 -4.86
C ARG A 111 8.94 -6.30 -5.95
N GLY A 112 7.65 -6.00 -5.77
CA GLY A 112 6.63 -6.27 -6.77
C GLY A 112 6.89 -5.56 -8.10
N ILE A 113 7.31 -4.29 -8.06
CA ILE A 113 7.62 -3.51 -9.25
C ILE A 113 8.93 -4.02 -9.89
N ARG A 114 9.97 -4.19 -9.09
CA ARG A 114 11.29 -4.61 -9.56
C ARG A 114 11.28 -6.00 -10.20
N GLU A 115 10.60 -6.96 -9.59
CA GLU A 115 10.55 -8.32 -10.07
C GLU A 115 9.55 -8.54 -11.21
N SER A 116 8.62 -7.61 -11.42
CA SER A 116 7.69 -7.65 -12.54
C SER A 116 8.36 -7.39 -13.90
N GLY A 117 9.53 -6.72 -13.91
CA GLY A 117 10.21 -6.32 -15.15
C GLY A 117 9.42 -5.30 -15.99
N CYS A 118 8.44 -4.62 -15.42
CA CYS A 118 7.67 -3.60 -16.15
C CYS A 118 8.37 -2.24 -16.22
N ILE A 119 9.45 -2.07 -15.47
CA ILE A 119 10.36 -0.91 -15.53
C ILE A 119 11.76 -1.46 -15.75
N ASP A 120 12.38 -1.04 -16.86
CA ASP A 120 13.75 -1.40 -17.24
C ASP A 120 14.71 -0.23 -16.94
#